data_aa8155dae99fa03388752dcdedab1f5e
#
_entry.id   aa8155dae99fa03388752dcdedab1f5e
#
_cell.length_a   1.000
_cell.length_b   1.000
_cell.length_c   1.000
_cell.angle_alpha   90.00
_cell.angle_beta   90.00
_cell.angle_gamma   90.00
#
_symmetry.space_group_name_H-M   'P 1'
#
loop_
_entity.id
_entity.type
_entity.pdbx_description
1 polymer ?
#
loop_
_entity_poly.entity_id
_entity_poly.type
_entity_poly.pdbx_seq_one_letter_code
_entity_poly.pdbx_strand_id
1 'polypeptide(L)'
;MRDGDRVYTSGQVAQDPATGKLIEGGVVAQTEQIFHNLAALLNAANKSFADVVKVNVYLTDIRDFAATNEVYARHFVAPYPARTTVAVAALPLSAAVEIEMIAGE
;
A
#
# COMPACT_ATOMS: atom_id res chain seq x y z
N MET A 1 -10.02 9.50 2.03
CA MET A 1 -11.24 10.21 1.57
C MET A 1 -12.41 9.24 1.58
N ARG A 2 -13.46 9.60 2.26
CA ARG A 2 -14.69 8.79 2.27
C ARG A 2 -15.70 9.36 1.28
N ASP A 3 -16.29 8.48 0.48
CA ASP A 3 -17.36 8.81 -0.45
C ASP A 3 -18.47 7.76 -0.26
N GLY A 4 -19.52 8.14 0.47
CA GLY A 4 -20.51 7.17 0.95
C GLY A 4 -19.83 6.15 1.86
N ASP A 5 -19.93 4.86 1.51
CA ASP A 5 -19.25 3.79 2.24
C ASP A 5 -17.86 3.45 1.67
N ARG A 6 -17.46 4.13 0.58
CA ARG A 6 -16.13 3.93 0.00
C ARG A 6 -15.08 4.79 0.68
N VAL A 7 -13.91 4.21 0.84
CA VAL A 7 -12.74 4.88 1.41
C VAL A 7 -11.60 4.82 0.41
N TYR A 8 -11.06 6.00 0.07
CA TYR A 8 -9.94 6.16 -0.84
C TYR A 8 -8.73 6.57 0.00
N THR A 9 -7.66 5.80 -0.05
CA THR A 9 -6.41 6.22 0.60
C THR A 9 -5.61 7.07 -0.37
N SER A 10 -4.86 8.04 0.16
CA SER A 10 -3.79 8.68 -0.59
C SER A 10 -2.67 7.65 -0.80
N GLY A 11 -1.77 7.92 -1.76
CA GLY A 11 -0.60 7.09 -1.95
C GLY A 11 0.26 7.07 -0.68
N GLN A 12 0.61 5.87 -0.23
CA GLN A 12 1.41 5.66 0.98
C GLN A 12 2.80 5.19 0.61
N VAL A 13 3.81 5.88 1.10
CA VAL A 13 5.19 5.39 1.14
C VAL A 13 5.50 4.95 2.56
N ALA A 14 6.62 4.27 2.76
CA ALA A 14 6.95 3.61 4.03
C ALA A 14 7.40 4.60 5.11
N GLN A 15 6.56 5.55 5.46
CA GLN A 15 6.84 6.52 6.51
C GLN A 15 6.64 5.89 7.90
N ASP A 16 7.57 6.19 8.80
CA ASP A 16 7.38 5.90 10.22
C ASP A 16 6.36 6.91 10.77
N PRO A 17 5.24 6.46 11.33
CA PRO A 17 4.22 7.37 11.84
C PRO A 17 4.73 8.31 12.95
N ALA A 18 5.74 7.91 13.70
CA ALA A 18 6.27 8.72 14.79
C ALA A 18 7.18 9.86 14.30
N THR A 19 7.88 9.67 13.18
CA THR A 19 8.86 10.64 12.68
C THR A 19 8.50 11.29 11.36
N GLY A 20 7.61 10.68 10.58
CA GLY A 20 7.27 11.10 9.22
C GLY A 20 8.37 10.81 8.18
N LYS A 21 9.48 10.21 8.60
CA LYS A 21 10.59 9.86 7.71
C LYS A 21 10.37 8.48 7.10
N LEU A 22 10.94 8.28 5.91
CA LEU A 22 10.98 6.95 5.31
C LEU A 22 11.80 6.03 6.23
N ILE A 23 11.29 4.82 6.48
CA ILE A 23 12.03 3.83 7.26
C ILE A 23 13.30 3.39 6.52
N GLU A 24 14.27 2.91 7.26
CA GLU A 24 15.43 2.26 6.69
C GLU A 24 15.07 0.85 6.22
N GLY A 25 15.77 0.37 5.20
CA GLY A 25 15.57 -0.96 4.65
C GLY A 25 15.15 -0.93 3.19
N GLY A 26 15.15 -2.10 2.59
CA GLY A 26 14.81 -2.28 1.18
C GLY A 26 13.30 -2.38 0.93
N VAL A 27 12.97 -2.82 -0.28
CA VAL A 27 11.58 -2.86 -0.75
C VAL A 27 10.68 -3.75 0.12
N VAL A 28 11.19 -4.86 0.65
CA VAL A 28 10.40 -5.75 1.52
C VAL A 28 10.00 -5.02 2.80
N ALA A 29 10.97 -4.42 3.48
CA ALA A 29 10.72 -3.66 4.71
C ALA A 29 9.77 -2.48 4.45
N GLN A 30 9.97 -1.77 3.35
CA GLN A 30 9.10 -0.66 2.95
C GLN A 30 7.67 -1.14 2.68
N THR A 31 7.51 -2.23 1.97
CA THR A 31 6.18 -2.78 1.67
C THR A 31 5.45 -3.20 2.95
N GLU A 32 6.15 -3.85 3.87
CA GLU A 32 5.57 -4.23 5.17
C GLU A 32 5.12 -3.01 5.98
N GLN A 33 5.94 -1.96 6.02
CA GLN A 33 5.58 -0.72 6.72
C GLN A 33 4.35 -0.05 6.09
N ILE A 34 4.27 -0.05 4.77
CA ILE A 34 3.11 0.51 4.06
C ILE A 34 1.84 -0.24 4.44
N PHE A 35 1.87 -1.56 4.45
CA PHE A 35 0.69 -2.35 4.86
C PHE A 35 0.33 -2.11 6.32
N HIS A 36 1.30 -1.95 7.19
CA HIS A 36 1.05 -1.58 8.58
C HIS A 36 0.32 -0.23 8.66
N ASN A 37 0.80 0.77 7.92
CA ASN A 37 0.19 2.10 7.90
C ASN A 37 -1.21 2.07 7.28
N LEU A 38 -1.41 1.32 6.20
CA LEU A 38 -2.70 1.17 5.55
C LEU A 38 -3.71 0.45 6.45
N ALA A 39 -3.27 -0.57 7.19
CA ALA A 39 -4.13 -1.25 8.15
C ALA A 39 -4.69 -0.27 9.20
N ALA A 40 -3.84 0.62 9.70
CA ALA A 40 -4.26 1.64 10.66
C ALA A 40 -5.26 2.63 10.05
N LEU A 41 -5.01 3.08 8.81
CA LEU A 41 -5.93 3.97 8.09
C LEU A 41 -7.30 3.32 7.86
N LEU A 42 -7.30 2.09 7.39
CA LEU A 42 -8.55 1.35 7.15
C LEU A 42 -9.30 1.11 8.45
N ASN A 43 -8.59 0.72 9.50
CA ASN A 43 -9.22 0.49 10.81
C ASN A 43 -9.88 1.77 11.35
N ALA A 44 -9.24 2.93 11.18
CA ALA A 44 -9.81 4.21 11.59
C ALA A 44 -11.10 4.54 10.82
N ALA A 45 -11.28 3.97 9.62
CA ALA A 45 -12.48 4.13 8.81
C ALA A 45 -13.47 2.96 8.97
N ASN A 46 -13.26 2.08 9.94
CA ASN A 46 -14.04 0.86 10.18
C ASN A 46 -14.00 -0.10 8.99
N LYS A 47 -12.85 -0.20 8.33
CA LYS A 47 -12.60 -1.10 7.20
C LYS A 47 -11.41 -2.00 7.51
N SER A 48 -11.26 -3.04 6.69
CA SER A 48 -10.11 -3.94 6.73
C SER A 48 -9.67 -4.26 5.30
N PHE A 49 -8.58 -5.01 5.16
CA PHE A 49 -8.13 -5.44 3.83
C PHE A 49 -9.19 -6.29 3.10
N ALA A 50 -10.08 -6.96 3.83
CA ALA A 50 -11.19 -7.70 3.22
C ALA A 50 -12.16 -6.81 2.45
N ASP A 51 -12.22 -5.53 2.78
CA ASP A 51 -13.09 -4.54 2.12
C ASP A 51 -12.43 -3.88 0.90
N VAL A 52 -11.14 -4.12 0.67
CA VAL A 52 -10.39 -3.48 -0.41
C VAL A 52 -10.81 -4.08 -1.75
N VAL A 53 -11.16 -3.20 -2.70
CA VAL A 53 -11.63 -3.61 -4.04
C VAL A 53 -10.62 -3.27 -5.13
N LYS A 54 -9.74 -2.30 -4.90
CA LYS A 54 -8.73 -1.89 -5.88
C LYS A 54 -7.45 -1.46 -5.17
N VAL A 55 -6.31 -1.90 -5.70
CA VAL A 55 -4.97 -1.52 -5.24
C VAL A 55 -4.14 -1.07 -6.43
N ASN A 56 -3.46 0.05 -6.29
CA ASN A 56 -2.43 0.47 -7.23
C ASN A 56 -1.07 0.47 -6.53
N VAL A 57 -0.10 -0.21 -7.13
CA VAL A 57 1.26 -0.34 -6.63
C VAL A 57 2.22 0.30 -7.61
N TYR A 58 3.05 1.20 -7.11
CA TYR A 58 4.07 1.92 -7.89
C TYR A 58 5.45 1.55 -7.38
N LEU A 59 6.32 1.11 -8.29
CA LEU A 59 7.70 0.72 -7.97
C LEU A 59 8.66 1.62 -8.73
N THR A 60 9.81 1.93 -8.15
CA THR A 60 10.88 2.63 -8.87
C THR A 60 11.77 1.65 -9.66
N ASP A 61 11.67 0.36 -9.37
CA ASP A 61 12.40 -0.68 -10.08
C ASP A 61 11.48 -1.89 -10.26
N ILE A 62 11.16 -2.22 -11.51
CA ILE A 62 10.26 -3.34 -11.80
C ILE A 62 10.82 -4.70 -11.35
N ARG A 63 12.14 -4.78 -11.15
CA ARG A 63 12.78 -5.99 -10.61
C ARG A 63 12.34 -6.30 -9.17
N ASP A 64 11.78 -5.31 -8.46
CA ASP A 64 11.23 -5.49 -7.11
C ASP A 64 9.82 -6.09 -7.09
N PHE A 65 9.25 -6.38 -8.27
CA PHE A 65 7.87 -6.89 -8.37
C PHE A 65 7.66 -8.15 -7.54
N ALA A 66 8.53 -9.15 -7.70
CA ALA A 66 8.35 -10.44 -7.01
C ALA A 66 8.45 -10.29 -5.49
N ALA A 67 9.41 -9.52 -4.99
CA ALA A 67 9.59 -9.29 -3.56
C ALA A 67 8.39 -8.54 -2.95
N THR A 68 7.92 -7.51 -3.65
CA THR A 68 6.74 -6.73 -3.24
C THR A 68 5.49 -7.62 -3.25
N ASN A 69 5.31 -8.42 -4.28
CA ASN A 69 4.16 -9.29 -4.41
C ASN A 69 4.10 -10.36 -3.33
N GLU A 70 5.23 -10.85 -2.88
CA GLU A 70 5.29 -11.82 -1.78
C GLU A 70 4.73 -11.24 -0.48
N VAL A 71 5.08 -10.00 -0.16
CA VAL A 71 4.50 -9.30 1.00
C VAL A 71 3.03 -9.00 0.77
N TYR A 72 2.67 -8.49 -0.40
CA TYR A 72 1.30 -8.17 -0.80
C TYR A 72 0.37 -9.38 -0.58
N ALA A 73 0.78 -10.55 -1.04
CA ALA A 73 -0.05 -11.76 -0.98
C ALA A 73 -0.40 -12.19 0.44
N ARG A 74 0.37 -11.80 1.45
CA ARG A 74 0.10 -12.14 2.85
C ARG A 74 -1.10 -11.39 3.44
N HIS A 75 -1.53 -10.31 2.79
CA HIS A 75 -2.56 -9.41 3.34
C HIS A 75 -3.94 -9.61 2.71
N PHE A 76 -4.03 -10.40 1.66
CA PHE A 76 -5.29 -10.62 0.95
C PHE A 76 -5.63 -12.09 0.81
N VAL A 77 -6.93 -12.37 0.91
CA VAL A 77 -7.52 -13.67 0.62
C VAL A 77 -8.57 -13.52 -0.48
N ALA A 78 -8.91 -14.61 -1.14
CA ALA A 78 -9.94 -14.56 -2.20
C ALA A 78 -11.31 -14.13 -1.61
N PRO A 79 -12.11 -13.32 -2.33
CA PRO A 79 -11.81 -12.76 -3.64
C PRO A 79 -10.80 -11.63 -3.55
N TYR A 80 -9.81 -11.64 -4.43
CA TYR A 80 -8.73 -10.64 -4.40
C TYR A 80 -9.19 -9.30 -4.99
N PRO A 81 -8.66 -8.16 -4.50
CA PRO A 81 -8.92 -6.88 -5.12
C PRO A 81 -8.32 -6.81 -6.52
N ALA A 82 -8.89 -5.99 -7.37
CA ALA A 82 -8.26 -5.64 -8.64
C ALA A 82 -6.96 -4.89 -8.35
N ARG A 83 -5.91 -5.13 -9.14
CA ARG A 83 -4.60 -4.53 -8.91
C ARG A 83 -3.95 -4.09 -10.21
N THR A 84 -3.28 -2.94 -10.15
CA THR A 84 -2.32 -2.49 -11.16
C THR A 84 -0.98 -2.29 -10.49
N THR A 85 0.09 -2.83 -11.06
CA THR A 85 1.46 -2.61 -10.61
C THR A 85 2.28 -2.10 -11.79
N VAL A 86 2.93 -0.94 -11.61
CA VAL A 86 3.75 -0.31 -12.65
C VAL A 86 5.05 0.22 -12.04
N ALA A 87 6.07 0.35 -12.88
CA ALA A 87 7.29 1.07 -12.52
C ALA A 87 7.14 2.54 -12.90
N VAL A 88 7.65 3.42 -12.07
CA VAL A 88 7.63 4.87 -12.25
C VAL A 88 9.06 5.42 -12.13
N ALA A 89 9.27 6.64 -12.61
CA ALA A 89 10.60 7.26 -12.61
C ALA A 89 11.13 7.57 -11.21
N ALA A 90 10.27 7.99 -10.30
CA ALA A 90 10.62 8.34 -8.92
C ALA A 90 9.38 8.37 -8.05
N LEU A 91 9.59 8.27 -6.74
CA LEU A 91 8.53 8.36 -5.72
C LEU A 91 8.94 9.36 -4.63
N PRO A 92 7.96 9.90 -3.89
CA PRO A 92 8.27 10.80 -2.77
C PRO A 92 9.24 10.16 -1.77
N LEU A 93 10.08 10.98 -1.16
CA LEU A 93 11.07 10.58 -0.15
C LEU A 93 12.09 9.54 -0.66
N SER A 94 12.28 9.45 -1.98
CA SER A 94 13.12 8.42 -2.60
C SER A 94 12.68 7.00 -2.24
N ALA A 95 11.38 6.80 -2.04
CA ALA A 95 10.82 5.49 -1.72
C ALA A 95 10.97 4.51 -2.89
N ALA A 96 11.10 3.23 -2.57
CA ALA A 96 11.15 2.16 -3.56
C ALA A 96 9.74 1.71 -3.99
N VAL A 97 8.72 1.96 -3.16
CA VAL A 97 7.35 1.50 -3.39
C VAL A 97 6.36 2.50 -2.80
N GLU A 98 5.23 2.65 -3.49
CA GLU A 98 4.07 3.41 -3.03
C GLU A 98 2.81 2.61 -3.32
N ILE A 99 1.85 2.61 -2.41
CA ILE A 99 0.59 1.86 -2.56
C ILE A 99 -0.59 2.76 -2.19
N GLU A 100 -1.64 2.70 -2.99
CA GLU A 100 -2.93 3.33 -2.70
C GLU A 100 -4.05 2.30 -2.85
N MET A 101 -5.13 2.49 -2.13
CA MET A 101 -6.24 1.54 -2.07
C MET A 101 -7.59 2.21 -2.13
N ILE A 102 -8.58 1.47 -2.62
CA ILE A 102 -9.99 1.81 -2.51
C ILE A 102 -10.66 0.65 -1.77
N ALA A 103 -11.29 0.97 -0.63
CA ALA A 103 -12.09 0.02 0.12
C ALA A 103 -13.57 0.27 -0.17
N GLY A 104 -14.31 -0.79 -0.47
CA GLY A 104 -15.72 -0.75 -0.74
C GLY A 104 -16.56 -1.03 0.51
N GLU A 105 -17.81 -1.29 0.27
CA GLU A 105 -18.79 -1.65 1.32
C GLU A 105 -18.54 -3.03 1.93
#